data_bf9baa631d3e38fdc528a53fe99ddabd
#
_entry.id   bf9baa631d3e38fdc528a53fe99ddabd
#
_cell.length_a   1.000
_cell.length_b   1.000
_cell.length_c   1.000
_cell.angle_alpha   90.00
_cell.angle_beta   90.00
_cell.angle_gamma   90.00
#
_symmetry.space_group_name_H-M   'P 1'
#
loop_
_entity.id
_entity.type
_entity.pdbx_description
1 polymer ?
#
loop_
_entity_poly.entity_id
_entity_poly.type
_entity_poly.pdbx_seq_one_letter_code
_entity_poly.pdbx_strand_id
1 'polypeptide(L)'
;MTAIDNSWVLITGASGGFGEEFARQYAEQGRSLVLVARRLDRLQTLAEALRQQYRIDVVAEQVDVSDVAAVIQLHQRLRERGIAIGILVNNAGHGLQGPFLDGRLDAALAMVQLDVASLTAVTHVFAQDMRIRGGGKILLVASLLAYQGVQNFAVYAAAKAYVLRLGEALHLELKRDGVTVTALCPGMSDTGFATAAQQKITPALKVLMMRP
;
A
#
# COMPACT_ATOMS: atom_id res chain seq x y z
N MET A 1 -26.70 -1.67 8.60
CA MET A 1 -25.23 -1.61 8.67
C MET A 1 -24.70 -2.34 7.45
N THR A 2 -23.91 -1.69 6.64
CA THR A 2 -23.31 -2.32 5.45
C THR A 2 -22.23 -3.32 5.89
N ALA A 3 -21.94 -4.34 5.07
CA ALA A 3 -20.92 -5.35 5.38
C ALA A 3 -19.50 -4.75 5.63
N ILE A 4 -19.32 -3.46 5.36
CA ILE A 4 -18.08 -2.71 5.53
C ILE A 4 -17.97 -2.08 6.94
N ASP A 5 -19.08 -1.89 7.66
CA ASP A 5 -19.07 -1.11 8.92
C ASP A 5 -18.28 -1.77 10.06
N ASN A 6 -18.21 -3.11 10.12
CA ASN A 6 -17.43 -3.87 11.11
C ASN A 6 -16.22 -4.58 10.51
N SER A 7 -15.78 -4.22 9.32
CA SER A 7 -14.65 -4.86 8.67
C SER A 7 -13.33 -4.20 9.05
N TRP A 8 -12.25 -5.00 8.99
CA TRP A 8 -10.89 -4.56 9.25
C TRP A 8 -10.29 -3.82 8.06
N VAL A 9 -9.35 -2.92 8.35
CA VAL A 9 -8.50 -2.27 7.35
C VAL A 9 -7.15 -2.94 7.32
N LEU A 10 -6.73 -3.46 6.16
CA LEU A 10 -5.39 -3.97 5.95
C LEU A 10 -4.54 -2.91 5.24
N ILE A 11 -3.36 -2.62 5.80
CA ILE A 11 -2.43 -1.62 5.26
C ILE A 11 -1.07 -2.27 5.03
N THR A 12 -0.63 -2.33 3.77
CA THR A 12 0.72 -2.79 3.43
C THR A 12 1.71 -1.63 3.49
N GLY A 13 2.96 -1.91 3.89
CA GLY A 13 3.96 -0.87 4.08
C GLY A 13 3.69 0.04 5.28
N ALA A 14 2.98 -0.45 6.31
CA ALA A 14 2.51 0.32 7.44
C ALA A 14 3.61 0.80 8.41
N SER A 15 4.88 0.39 8.24
CA SER A 15 5.97 0.70 9.16
C SER A 15 6.60 2.09 8.97
N GLY A 16 5.97 2.99 8.21
CA GLY A 16 6.40 4.39 8.01
C GLY A 16 5.71 5.07 6.83
N GLY A 17 5.95 6.37 6.69
CA GLY A 17 5.43 7.19 5.59
C GLY A 17 3.91 7.18 5.47
N PHE A 18 3.40 7.13 4.25
CA PHE A 18 1.95 7.10 4.01
C PHE A 18 1.25 5.93 4.70
N GLY A 19 1.89 4.75 4.79
CA GLY A 19 1.28 3.59 5.43
C GLY A 19 1.02 3.79 6.92
N GLU A 20 1.94 4.44 7.63
CA GLU A 20 1.77 4.84 9.04
C GLU A 20 0.68 5.89 9.17
N GLU A 21 0.65 6.89 8.29
CA GLU A 21 -0.36 7.95 8.31
C GLU A 21 -1.76 7.40 8.02
N PHE A 22 -1.93 6.52 7.03
CA PHE A 22 -3.18 5.81 6.81
C PHE A 22 -3.63 5.03 8.05
N ALA A 23 -2.69 4.36 8.75
CA ALA A 23 -3.02 3.63 9.97
C ALA A 23 -3.57 4.57 11.05
N ARG A 24 -2.98 5.76 11.23
CA ARG A 24 -3.47 6.76 12.20
C ARG A 24 -4.86 7.28 11.84
N GLN A 25 -5.08 7.64 10.57
CA GLN A 25 -6.37 8.17 10.11
C GLN A 25 -7.51 7.14 10.22
N TYR A 26 -7.26 5.87 9.89
CA TYR A 26 -8.27 4.84 10.08
C TYR A 26 -8.49 4.49 11.56
N ALA A 27 -7.45 4.53 12.39
CA ALA A 27 -7.57 4.37 13.84
C ALA A 27 -8.43 5.47 14.48
N GLU A 28 -8.24 6.73 14.05
CA GLU A 28 -9.08 7.87 14.49
C GLU A 28 -10.55 7.70 14.12
N GLN A 29 -10.83 7.00 13.02
CA GLN A 29 -12.21 6.64 12.61
C GLN A 29 -12.75 5.41 13.36
N GLY A 30 -12.02 4.89 14.37
CA GLY A 30 -12.44 3.73 15.16
C GLY A 30 -12.34 2.38 14.41
N ARG A 31 -11.53 2.28 13.35
CA ARG A 31 -11.39 1.05 12.57
C ARG A 31 -10.34 0.11 13.16
N SER A 32 -10.65 -1.18 13.21
CA SER A 32 -9.66 -2.21 13.53
C SER A 32 -8.68 -2.42 12.36
N LEU A 33 -7.39 -2.63 12.66
CA LEU A 33 -6.31 -2.57 11.68
C LEU A 33 -5.48 -3.86 11.61
N VAL A 34 -5.10 -4.25 10.41
CA VAL A 34 -4.02 -5.20 10.14
C VAL A 34 -2.86 -4.42 9.50
N LEU A 35 -1.78 -4.26 10.23
CA LEU A 35 -0.58 -3.55 9.79
C LEU A 35 0.44 -4.55 9.25
N VAL A 36 0.83 -4.40 7.99
CA VAL A 36 1.71 -5.35 7.30
C VAL A 36 2.99 -4.65 6.83
N ALA A 37 4.15 -5.14 7.26
CA ALA A 37 5.46 -4.72 6.78
C ALA A 37 6.56 -5.70 7.21
N ARG A 38 7.82 -5.45 6.76
CA ARG A 38 8.98 -6.28 7.12
C ARG A 38 9.55 -5.95 8.51
N ARG A 39 9.39 -4.71 9.01
CA ARG A 39 9.96 -4.23 10.28
C ARG A 39 8.96 -4.42 11.41
N LEU A 40 9.05 -5.57 12.07
CA LEU A 40 8.11 -5.96 13.13
C LEU A 40 8.15 -5.00 14.34
N ASP A 41 9.34 -4.57 14.74
CA ASP A 41 9.55 -3.64 15.83
C ASP A 41 8.74 -2.34 15.66
N ARG A 42 8.80 -1.75 14.47
CA ARG A 42 8.03 -0.55 14.14
C ARG A 42 6.53 -0.80 14.10
N LEU A 43 6.12 -1.95 13.55
CA LEU A 43 4.70 -2.31 13.53
C LEU A 43 4.13 -2.49 14.94
N GLN A 44 4.89 -3.13 15.84
CA GLN A 44 4.47 -3.33 17.22
C GLN A 44 4.36 -2.01 17.97
N THR A 45 5.37 -1.13 17.86
CA THR A 45 5.33 0.20 18.46
C THR A 45 4.12 1.01 17.97
N LEU A 46 3.86 1.02 16.66
CA LEU A 46 2.70 1.70 16.10
C LEU A 46 1.39 1.07 16.59
N ALA A 47 1.30 -0.25 16.58
CA ALA A 47 0.09 -0.96 17.00
C ALA A 47 -0.25 -0.70 18.47
N GLU A 48 0.74 -0.68 19.36
CA GLU A 48 0.55 -0.35 20.78
C GLU A 48 0.04 1.08 20.97
N ALA A 49 0.67 2.04 20.29
CA ALA A 49 0.26 3.44 20.36
C ALA A 49 -1.21 3.62 19.88
N LEU A 50 -1.58 2.98 18.76
CA LEU A 50 -2.93 3.08 18.21
C LEU A 50 -3.99 2.41 19.11
N ARG A 51 -3.68 1.22 19.67
CA ARG A 51 -4.58 0.54 20.63
C ARG A 51 -4.82 1.40 21.88
N GLN A 52 -3.77 2.00 22.43
CA GLN A 52 -3.87 2.84 23.63
C GLN A 52 -4.67 4.12 23.36
N GLN A 53 -4.39 4.78 22.23
CA GLN A 53 -5.00 6.07 21.91
C GLN A 53 -6.46 5.96 21.46
N TYR A 54 -6.78 4.96 20.63
CA TYR A 54 -8.09 4.90 19.95
C TYR A 54 -8.99 3.74 20.42
N ARG A 55 -8.47 2.85 21.30
CA ARG A 55 -9.21 1.68 21.85
C ARG A 55 -9.78 0.74 20.77
N ILE A 56 -8.99 0.52 19.73
CA ILE A 56 -9.30 -0.36 18.59
C ILE A 56 -8.44 -1.63 18.64
N ASP A 57 -8.87 -2.65 17.91
CA ASP A 57 -8.02 -3.82 17.68
C ASP A 57 -7.00 -3.54 16.57
N VAL A 58 -5.75 -3.89 16.82
CA VAL A 58 -4.67 -3.77 15.84
C VAL A 58 -3.84 -5.05 15.82
N VAL A 59 -3.64 -5.62 14.66
CA VAL A 59 -2.80 -6.78 14.42
C VAL A 59 -1.56 -6.35 13.64
N ALA A 60 -0.38 -6.70 14.13
CA ALA A 60 0.89 -6.48 13.45
C ALA A 60 1.36 -7.80 12.81
N GLU A 61 1.48 -7.84 11.49
CA GLU A 61 1.90 -8.99 10.69
C GLU A 61 3.24 -8.70 10.01
N GLN A 62 4.29 -9.42 10.41
CA GLN A 62 5.58 -9.32 9.74
C GLN A 62 5.55 -10.14 8.46
N VAL A 63 5.39 -9.46 7.32
CA VAL A 63 5.35 -10.10 6.00
C VAL A 63 6.14 -9.27 5.00
N ASP A 64 6.96 -9.93 4.21
CA ASP A 64 7.49 -9.36 2.98
C ASP A 64 6.48 -9.63 1.86
N VAL A 65 5.73 -8.60 1.48
CA VAL A 65 4.71 -8.73 0.44
C VAL A 65 5.32 -8.97 -0.96
N SER A 66 6.64 -8.83 -1.15
CA SER A 66 7.30 -9.21 -2.40
C SER A 66 7.33 -10.73 -2.61
N ASP A 67 7.12 -11.50 -1.56
CA ASP A 67 6.88 -12.94 -1.61
C ASP A 67 5.37 -13.22 -1.71
N VAL A 68 4.92 -13.62 -2.89
CA VAL A 68 3.51 -13.94 -3.16
C VAL A 68 3.02 -15.11 -2.30
N ALA A 69 3.88 -16.09 -1.98
CA ALA A 69 3.51 -17.20 -1.11
C ALA A 69 3.23 -16.70 0.31
N ALA A 70 4.04 -15.77 0.82
CA ALA A 70 3.82 -15.15 2.12
C ALA A 70 2.52 -14.31 2.16
N VAL A 71 2.13 -13.67 1.05
CA VAL A 71 0.82 -12.98 0.92
C VAL A 71 -0.35 -13.96 1.02
N ILE A 72 -0.28 -15.10 0.32
CA ILE A 72 -1.32 -16.14 0.38
C ILE A 72 -1.44 -16.70 1.81
N GLN A 73 -0.32 -16.97 2.47
CA GLN A 73 -0.30 -17.44 3.86
C GLN A 73 -0.87 -16.38 4.82
N LEU A 74 -0.56 -15.11 4.64
CA LEU A 74 -1.15 -14.01 5.42
C LEU A 74 -2.68 -14.03 5.29
N HIS A 75 -3.19 -14.07 4.06
CA HIS A 75 -4.62 -14.11 3.79
C HIS A 75 -5.28 -15.31 4.48
N GLN A 76 -4.68 -16.50 4.40
CA GLN A 76 -5.19 -17.70 5.05
C GLN A 76 -5.24 -17.54 6.58
N ARG A 77 -4.15 -17.09 7.22
CA ARG A 77 -4.11 -16.82 8.67
C ARG A 77 -5.18 -15.84 9.13
N LEU A 78 -5.42 -14.76 8.36
CA LEU A 78 -6.46 -13.78 8.70
C LEU A 78 -7.86 -14.40 8.63
N ARG A 79 -8.13 -15.23 7.61
CA ARG A 79 -9.39 -15.96 7.50
C ARG A 79 -9.62 -16.93 8.65
N GLU A 80 -8.60 -17.71 9.03
CA GLU A 80 -8.65 -18.66 10.16
C GLU A 80 -8.94 -17.94 11.49
N ARG A 81 -8.50 -16.69 11.64
CA ARG A 81 -8.77 -15.84 12.80
C ARG A 81 -10.10 -15.10 12.72
N GLY A 82 -10.90 -15.30 11.69
CA GLY A 82 -12.16 -14.58 11.48
C GLY A 82 -11.99 -13.08 11.16
N ILE A 83 -10.81 -12.64 10.71
CA ILE A 83 -10.52 -11.26 10.39
C ILE A 83 -10.93 -10.98 8.94
N ALA A 84 -12.06 -10.32 8.76
CA ALA A 84 -12.59 -9.98 7.45
C ALA A 84 -12.09 -8.59 7.00
N ILE A 85 -11.27 -8.55 5.94
CA ILE A 85 -10.75 -7.30 5.39
C ILE A 85 -11.76 -6.67 4.45
N GLY A 86 -12.37 -5.55 4.87
CA GLY A 86 -13.31 -4.77 4.04
C GLY A 86 -12.66 -3.55 3.39
N ILE A 87 -11.50 -3.11 3.89
CA ILE A 87 -10.72 -2.02 3.30
C ILE A 87 -9.29 -2.49 3.12
N LEU A 88 -8.78 -2.41 1.90
CA LEU A 88 -7.37 -2.67 1.58
C LEU A 88 -6.68 -1.38 1.18
N VAL A 89 -5.62 -0.99 1.91
CA VAL A 89 -4.67 0.05 1.52
C VAL A 89 -3.41 -0.63 1.02
N ASN A 90 -3.29 -0.81 -0.29
CA ASN A 90 -2.13 -1.42 -0.93
C ASN A 90 -1.09 -0.34 -1.23
N ASN A 91 -0.26 -0.08 -0.20
CA ASN A 91 0.67 1.04 -0.15
C ASN A 91 2.15 0.61 -0.23
N ALA A 92 2.47 -0.65 0.09
CA ALA A 92 3.84 -1.11 0.04
C ALA A 92 4.45 -0.88 -1.35
N GLY A 93 5.60 -0.24 -1.38
CA GLY A 93 6.33 0.10 -2.60
C GLY A 93 7.61 0.82 -2.27
N HIS A 94 8.49 0.95 -3.24
CA HIS A 94 9.66 1.80 -3.13
C HIS A 94 9.99 2.47 -4.48
N GLY A 95 10.77 3.55 -4.44
CA GLY A 95 11.22 4.24 -5.63
C GLY A 95 12.64 3.87 -5.98
N LEU A 96 12.96 4.03 -7.26
CA LEU A 96 14.32 3.96 -7.78
C LEU A 96 14.56 5.18 -8.68
N GLN A 97 15.65 5.89 -8.41
CA GLN A 97 16.06 7.04 -9.19
C GLN A 97 17.47 6.83 -9.73
N GLY A 98 17.69 7.14 -10.99
CA GLY A 98 19.00 7.12 -11.65
C GLY A 98 18.88 6.82 -13.15
N PRO A 99 19.97 7.04 -13.93
CA PRO A 99 20.01 6.65 -15.32
C PRO A 99 19.79 5.13 -15.46
N PHE A 100 18.98 4.72 -16.41
CA PHE A 100 18.55 3.32 -16.55
C PHE A 100 19.70 2.33 -16.74
N LEU A 101 20.68 2.70 -17.56
CA LEU A 101 21.81 1.82 -17.88
C LEU A 101 22.89 1.79 -16.80
N ASP A 102 22.96 2.82 -15.93
CA ASP A 102 23.95 2.88 -14.85
C ASP A 102 23.42 2.23 -13.55
N GLY A 103 22.11 1.95 -13.51
CA GLY A 103 21.44 1.34 -12.37
C GLY A 103 21.68 -0.17 -12.27
N ARG A 104 21.46 -0.71 -11.10
CA ARG A 104 21.52 -2.16 -10.86
C ARG A 104 20.25 -2.83 -11.39
N LEU A 105 20.40 -3.83 -12.25
CA LEU A 105 19.26 -4.58 -12.81
C LEU A 105 18.43 -5.29 -11.72
N ASP A 106 19.10 -5.89 -10.73
CA ASP A 106 18.42 -6.58 -9.62
C ASP A 106 17.54 -5.63 -8.79
N ALA A 107 17.99 -4.38 -8.55
CA ALA A 107 17.19 -3.38 -7.86
C ALA A 107 15.96 -2.96 -8.68
N ALA A 108 16.10 -2.80 -9.99
CA ALA A 108 15.00 -2.51 -10.89
C ALA A 108 13.97 -3.65 -10.91
N LEU A 109 14.42 -4.90 -11.01
CA LEU A 109 13.53 -6.07 -10.98
C LEU A 109 12.86 -6.26 -9.62
N ALA A 110 13.56 -6.02 -8.50
CA ALA A 110 12.99 -6.07 -7.17
C ALA A 110 11.87 -5.01 -6.98
N MET A 111 12.04 -3.82 -7.58
CA MET A 111 10.98 -2.80 -7.58
C MET A 111 9.76 -3.25 -8.40
N VAL A 112 9.95 -3.82 -9.60
CA VAL A 112 8.85 -4.38 -10.41
C VAL A 112 8.14 -5.50 -9.66
N GLN A 113 8.90 -6.38 -8.99
CA GLN A 113 8.34 -7.44 -8.17
C GLN A 113 7.45 -6.88 -7.05
N LEU A 114 7.88 -5.85 -6.34
CA LEU A 114 7.12 -5.27 -5.24
C LEU A 114 5.95 -4.40 -5.75
N ASP A 115 6.23 -3.42 -6.63
CA ASP A 115 5.27 -2.39 -7.01
C ASP A 115 4.25 -2.86 -8.07
N VAL A 116 4.52 -3.97 -8.77
CA VAL A 116 3.65 -4.53 -9.81
C VAL A 116 3.14 -5.91 -9.42
N ALA A 117 4.01 -6.92 -9.34
CA ALA A 117 3.58 -8.30 -9.14
C ALA A 117 2.94 -8.50 -7.76
N SER A 118 3.57 -8.01 -6.70
CA SER A 118 3.05 -8.13 -5.33
C SER A 118 1.78 -7.31 -5.12
N LEU A 119 1.74 -6.07 -5.62
CA LEU A 119 0.54 -5.24 -5.55
C LEU A 119 -0.64 -5.95 -6.23
N THR A 120 -0.41 -6.57 -7.40
CA THR A 120 -1.43 -7.35 -8.10
C THR A 120 -1.89 -8.54 -7.27
N ALA A 121 -0.98 -9.32 -6.70
CA ALA A 121 -1.30 -10.50 -5.88
C ALA A 121 -2.11 -10.12 -4.64
N VAL A 122 -1.66 -9.10 -3.88
CA VAL A 122 -2.37 -8.59 -2.70
C VAL A 122 -3.77 -8.12 -3.09
N THR A 123 -3.89 -7.31 -4.16
CA THR A 123 -5.18 -6.81 -4.63
C THR A 123 -6.11 -7.96 -5.00
N HIS A 124 -5.62 -8.94 -5.77
CA HIS A 124 -6.42 -10.07 -6.25
C HIS A 124 -6.98 -10.92 -5.10
N VAL A 125 -6.12 -11.30 -4.15
CA VAL A 125 -6.48 -12.19 -3.04
C VAL A 125 -7.57 -11.56 -2.16
N PHE A 126 -7.41 -10.29 -1.77
CA PHE A 126 -8.38 -9.62 -0.91
C PHE A 126 -9.63 -9.15 -1.65
N ALA A 127 -9.53 -8.80 -2.95
CA ALA A 127 -10.69 -8.46 -3.77
C ALA A 127 -11.64 -9.65 -3.96
N GLN A 128 -11.13 -10.88 -4.06
CA GLN A 128 -11.97 -12.08 -4.12
C GLN A 128 -12.87 -12.22 -2.90
N ASP A 129 -12.33 -12.04 -1.70
CA ASP A 129 -13.12 -12.10 -0.47
C ASP A 129 -14.13 -10.95 -0.38
N MET A 130 -13.74 -9.75 -0.81
CA MET A 130 -14.64 -8.59 -0.85
C MET A 130 -15.81 -8.85 -1.80
N ARG A 131 -15.56 -9.42 -2.98
CA ARG A 131 -16.59 -9.81 -3.94
C ARG A 131 -17.56 -10.83 -3.35
N ILE A 132 -17.04 -11.88 -2.69
CA ILE A 132 -17.87 -12.93 -2.06
C ILE A 132 -18.77 -12.32 -0.97
N ARG A 133 -18.30 -11.32 -0.23
CA ARG A 133 -19.07 -10.63 0.81
C ARG A 133 -19.98 -9.52 0.27
N GLY A 134 -19.95 -9.25 -1.03
CA GLY A 134 -20.79 -8.25 -1.70
C GLY A 134 -20.35 -6.81 -1.49
N GLY A 135 -19.08 -6.57 -1.13
CA GLY A 135 -18.56 -5.21 -1.02
C GLY A 135 -17.19 -5.08 -0.37
N GLY A 136 -16.53 -3.95 -0.67
CA GLY A 136 -15.22 -3.59 -0.12
C GLY A 136 -14.68 -2.30 -0.72
N LYS A 137 -13.55 -1.84 -0.17
CA LYS A 137 -12.83 -0.67 -0.69
C LYS A 137 -11.36 -0.99 -0.85
N ILE A 138 -10.79 -0.64 -1.98
CA ILE A 138 -9.37 -0.85 -2.29
C ILE A 138 -8.76 0.50 -2.65
N LEU A 139 -7.70 0.87 -1.96
CA LEU A 139 -6.85 2.01 -2.27
C LEU A 139 -5.51 1.49 -2.78
N LEU A 140 -5.16 1.82 -4.02
CA LEU A 140 -3.88 1.53 -4.64
C LEU A 140 -3.03 2.80 -4.64
N VAL A 141 -1.83 2.75 -4.04
CA VAL A 141 -0.95 3.93 -3.97
C VAL A 141 -0.04 3.96 -5.19
N ALA A 142 -0.42 4.79 -6.17
CA ALA A 142 0.34 5.10 -7.37
C ALA A 142 1.33 6.26 -7.15
N SER A 143 1.42 7.20 -8.05
CA SER A 143 2.24 8.42 -7.98
C SER A 143 1.80 9.40 -9.06
N LEU A 144 2.10 10.69 -8.93
CA LEU A 144 2.00 11.65 -10.05
C LEU A 144 2.85 11.22 -11.27
N LEU A 145 3.94 10.49 -11.05
CA LEU A 145 4.76 9.95 -12.14
C LEU A 145 4.06 8.83 -12.93
N ALA A 146 2.87 8.40 -12.51
CA ALA A 146 2.05 7.47 -13.27
C ALA A 146 1.51 8.06 -14.60
N TYR A 147 1.44 9.39 -14.71
CA TYR A 147 0.85 10.06 -15.87
C TYR A 147 1.82 10.29 -17.03
N GLN A 148 3.13 10.24 -16.75
CA GLN A 148 4.15 10.47 -17.77
C GLN A 148 5.49 9.82 -17.45
N GLY A 149 6.29 9.49 -18.48
CA GLY A 149 7.68 9.09 -18.32
C GLY A 149 8.53 10.29 -17.87
N VAL A 150 9.41 10.05 -16.90
CA VAL A 150 10.31 11.08 -16.37
C VAL A 150 11.74 10.56 -16.41
N GLN A 151 12.68 11.37 -16.89
CA GLN A 151 14.10 11.02 -16.93
C GLN A 151 14.60 10.61 -15.54
N ASN A 152 15.40 9.58 -15.47
CA ASN A 152 15.92 8.96 -14.25
C ASN A 152 14.87 8.23 -13.37
N PHE A 153 13.63 8.11 -13.82
CA PHE A 153 12.57 7.38 -13.14
C PHE A 153 11.87 6.34 -14.04
N ALA A 154 12.55 5.87 -15.09
CA ALA A 154 11.93 5.05 -16.12
C ALA A 154 11.12 3.86 -15.56
N VAL A 155 11.75 3.00 -14.74
CA VAL A 155 11.09 1.81 -14.18
C VAL A 155 10.02 2.21 -13.15
N TYR A 156 10.30 3.21 -12.31
CA TYR A 156 9.34 3.68 -11.31
C TYR A 156 8.08 4.28 -11.95
N ALA A 157 8.24 5.18 -12.94
CA ALA A 157 7.11 5.78 -13.64
C ALA A 157 6.27 4.71 -14.35
N ALA A 158 6.92 3.72 -15.00
CA ALA A 158 6.24 2.60 -15.64
C ALA A 158 5.47 1.73 -14.63
N ALA A 159 6.07 1.40 -13.47
CA ALA A 159 5.41 0.65 -12.42
C ALA A 159 4.19 1.41 -11.85
N LYS A 160 4.31 2.72 -11.62
CA LYS A 160 3.19 3.52 -11.12
C LYS A 160 2.10 3.77 -12.18
N ALA A 161 2.46 3.82 -13.46
CA ALA A 161 1.49 3.81 -14.55
C ALA A 161 0.68 2.49 -14.59
N TYR A 162 1.35 1.35 -14.37
CA TYR A 162 0.66 0.07 -14.21
C TYR A 162 -0.38 0.13 -13.08
N VAL A 163 0.01 0.61 -11.88
CA VAL A 163 -0.89 0.72 -10.71
C VAL A 163 -2.11 1.58 -11.02
N LEU A 164 -1.90 2.73 -11.68
CA LEU A 164 -2.99 3.63 -12.07
C LEU A 164 -3.96 2.93 -13.03
N ARG A 165 -3.46 2.31 -14.11
CA ARG A 165 -4.31 1.63 -15.11
C ARG A 165 -5.02 0.42 -14.54
N LEU A 166 -4.35 -0.36 -13.70
CA LEU A 166 -4.98 -1.46 -12.96
C LEU A 166 -6.14 -0.96 -12.09
N GLY A 167 -5.91 0.14 -11.35
CA GLY A 167 -6.94 0.72 -10.49
C GLY A 167 -8.18 1.20 -11.26
N GLU A 168 -7.97 1.88 -12.38
CA GLU A 168 -9.05 2.34 -13.27
C GLU A 168 -9.87 1.16 -13.85
N ALA A 169 -9.19 0.11 -14.32
CA ALA A 169 -9.85 -1.07 -14.87
C ALA A 169 -10.63 -1.82 -13.78
N LEU A 170 -10.01 -2.09 -12.63
CA LEU A 170 -10.65 -2.79 -11.53
C LEU A 170 -11.83 -2.02 -10.93
N HIS A 171 -11.78 -0.68 -10.93
CA HIS A 171 -12.93 0.13 -10.53
C HIS A 171 -14.18 -0.17 -11.37
N LEU A 172 -14.01 -0.32 -12.68
CA LEU A 172 -15.11 -0.66 -13.59
C LEU A 172 -15.56 -2.12 -13.45
N GLU A 173 -14.59 -3.04 -13.38
CA GLU A 173 -14.87 -4.48 -13.33
C GLU A 173 -15.60 -4.90 -12.04
N LEU A 174 -15.15 -4.36 -10.88
CA LEU A 174 -15.62 -4.77 -9.55
C LEU A 174 -16.81 -3.95 -9.04
N LYS A 175 -17.22 -2.91 -9.78
CA LYS A 175 -18.34 -2.03 -9.38
C LYS A 175 -19.64 -2.80 -9.12
N ARG A 176 -19.97 -3.76 -9.99
CA ARG A 176 -21.17 -4.61 -9.87
C ARG A 176 -21.12 -5.56 -8.68
N ASP A 177 -19.91 -5.85 -8.17
CA ASP A 177 -19.66 -6.71 -7.02
C ASP A 177 -19.65 -5.89 -5.70
N GLY A 178 -19.97 -4.59 -5.76
CA GLY A 178 -19.98 -3.69 -4.61
C GLY A 178 -18.58 -3.28 -4.12
N VAL A 179 -17.53 -3.56 -4.89
CA VAL A 179 -16.16 -3.19 -4.54
C VAL A 179 -15.74 -1.92 -5.26
N THR A 180 -15.32 -0.92 -4.47
CA THR A 180 -14.79 0.35 -4.99
C THR A 180 -13.26 0.31 -5.01
N VAL A 181 -12.66 0.63 -6.15
CA VAL A 181 -11.20 0.75 -6.28
C VAL A 181 -10.83 2.19 -6.60
N THR A 182 -9.85 2.72 -5.87
CA THR A 182 -9.31 4.08 -6.04
C THR A 182 -7.80 4.01 -6.21
N ALA A 183 -7.26 4.67 -7.22
CA ALA A 183 -5.83 4.88 -7.37
C ALA A 183 -5.48 6.28 -6.84
N LEU A 184 -4.66 6.34 -5.78
CA LEU A 184 -4.13 7.58 -5.23
C LEU A 184 -2.80 7.90 -5.91
N CYS A 185 -2.67 9.09 -6.49
CA CYS A 185 -1.48 9.54 -7.17
C CYS A 185 -0.81 10.71 -6.39
N PRO A 186 -0.11 10.43 -5.28
CA PRO A 186 0.50 11.49 -4.49
C PRO A 186 1.64 12.16 -5.26
N GLY A 187 1.84 13.44 -4.94
CA GLY A 187 3.02 14.20 -5.32
C GLY A 187 4.23 13.84 -4.47
N MET A 188 5.26 14.67 -4.56
CA MET A 188 6.44 14.53 -3.69
C MET A 188 6.06 14.81 -2.24
N SER A 189 6.36 13.86 -1.36
CA SER A 189 5.99 13.93 0.06
C SER A 189 7.18 13.60 0.96
N ASP A 190 7.24 14.24 2.13
CA ASP A 190 8.30 14.00 3.13
C ASP A 190 7.97 12.75 3.97
N THR A 191 8.11 11.59 3.35
CA THR A 191 7.75 10.28 3.95
C THR A 191 8.94 9.38 4.24
N GLY A 192 10.18 9.87 4.10
CA GLY A 192 11.36 9.00 4.08
C GLY A 192 11.49 8.17 2.79
N PHE A 193 10.50 8.24 1.88
CA PHE A 193 10.52 7.58 0.58
C PHE A 193 11.68 8.07 -0.29
N ALA A 194 11.92 9.38 -0.28
CA ALA A 194 13.02 9.99 -1.03
C ALA A 194 14.39 9.45 -0.56
N THR A 195 14.58 9.25 0.75
CA THR A 195 15.80 8.64 1.31
C THR A 195 15.91 7.17 0.89
N ALA A 196 14.83 6.41 0.95
CA ALA A 196 14.79 5.01 0.53
C ALA A 196 15.04 4.84 -0.99
N ALA A 197 14.57 5.80 -1.80
CA ALA A 197 14.76 5.86 -3.25
C ALA A 197 16.13 6.44 -3.65
N GLN A 198 17.01 6.77 -2.70
CA GLN A 198 18.30 7.45 -2.92
C GLN A 198 18.16 8.77 -3.69
N GLN A 199 17.04 9.46 -3.53
CA GLN A 199 16.77 10.71 -4.22
C GLN A 199 17.61 11.84 -3.65
N LYS A 200 18.24 12.62 -4.55
CA LYS A 200 18.91 13.87 -4.17
C LYS A 200 17.84 14.96 -4.00
N ILE A 201 17.47 15.25 -2.78
CA ILE A 201 16.55 16.35 -2.46
C ILE A 201 17.34 17.64 -2.40
N THR A 202 17.07 18.56 -3.34
CA THR A 202 17.61 19.92 -3.27
C THR A 202 16.79 20.78 -2.29
N PRO A 203 17.36 21.84 -1.70
CA PRO A 203 16.61 22.73 -0.81
C PRO A 203 15.32 23.30 -1.42
N ALA A 204 15.36 23.67 -2.72
CA ALA A 204 14.18 24.15 -3.45
C ALA A 204 13.09 23.06 -3.58
N LEU A 205 13.50 21.80 -3.76
CA LEU A 205 12.58 20.68 -3.87
C LEU A 205 11.90 20.37 -2.54
N LYS A 206 12.62 20.56 -1.42
CA LYS A 206 12.12 20.33 -0.07
C LYS A 206 10.95 21.28 0.30
N VAL A 207 10.95 22.48 -0.24
CA VAL A 207 9.86 23.47 -0.04
C VAL A 207 8.56 23.04 -0.74
N LEU A 208 8.67 22.25 -1.82
CA LEU A 208 7.52 21.76 -2.59
C LEU A 208 6.99 20.40 -2.10
N MET A 209 7.63 19.80 -1.10
CA MET A 209 7.19 18.51 -0.57
C MET A 209 5.97 18.68 0.33
N MET A 210 4.95 17.86 0.06
CA MET A 210 3.77 17.77 0.92
C MET A 210 4.08 16.93 2.16
N ARG A 211 3.38 17.21 3.26
CA ARG A 211 3.33 16.27 4.39
C ARG A 211 2.46 15.07 3.98
N PRO A 212 2.76 13.89 4.48
CA PRO A 212 1.96 12.70 4.22
C PRO A 212 0.54 12.82 4.74
#